data_9bea670cebd61da76c1d51a1a87d5cd1
#
_entry.id   9bea670cebd61da76c1d51a1a87d5cd1
#
_cell.length_a   1.000
_cell.length_b   1.000
_cell.length_c   1.000
_cell.angle_alpha   90.00
_cell.angle_beta   90.00
_cell.angle_gamma   90.00
#
_symmetry.space_group_name_H-M   'P 1'
#
loop_
_entity.id
_entity.type
_entity.pdbx_description
1 polymer ?
#
loop_
_entity_poly.entity_id
_entity_poly.type
_entity_poly.pdbx_seq_one_letter_code
_entity_poly.pdbx_strand_id
1 'polypeptide(L)'
;STCKDWVNDKASDALGLWGALGNGTDTHAPLEDEHHANNPCPEGYRIPTTVELQRLAASVLGVKVAVSGTTSVTGACKAFGDHPVHLTFPGERVWNTGNVGSIGSRGVYWTNVPAALTNGVPNNATRFFIEDTRILPSQAQRAMGYSVRCIKD
;
A
#
# COMPACT_ATOMS: atom_id res chain seq x y z
N SER A 1 19.09 1.72 -15.18
CA SER A 1 17.69 1.91 -15.57
C SER A 1 17.00 2.63 -14.41
N THR A 2 16.73 3.91 -14.60
CA THR A 2 16.00 4.72 -13.62
C THR A 2 14.55 4.27 -13.61
N CYS A 3 14.03 3.97 -12.42
CA CYS A 3 12.59 3.75 -12.22
C CYS A 3 11.85 4.98 -12.70
N LYS A 4 11.09 4.84 -13.77
CA LYS A 4 10.21 5.91 -14.25
C LYS A 4 8.86 5.76 -13.57
N ASP A 5 8.36 6.87 -13.05
CA ASP A 5 6.97 6.94 -12.62
C ASP A 5 6.08 6.78 -13.85
N TRP A 6 5.08 5.92 -13.80
CA TRP A 6 4.18 5.67 -14.92
C TRP A 6 3.27 6.88 -15.24
N VAL A 7 3.21 7.86 -14.35
CA VAL A 7 2.43 9.11 -14.54
C VAL A 7 3.30 10.22 -15.15
N ASN A 8 4.58 10.28 -14.78
CA ASN A 8 5.47 11.31 -15.27
C ASN A 8 6.93 10.81 -15.25
N ASP A 9 7.72 11.21 -16.25
CA ASP A 9 9.15 10.87 -16.34
C ASP A 9 10.03 11.52 -15.26
N LYS A 10 9.45 12.40 -14.43
CA LYS A 10 10.17 13.13 -13.37
C LYS A 10 9.76 12.61 -11.99
N ALA A 11 10.71 11.98 -11.32
CA ALA A 11 10.52 11.46 -9.95
C ALA A 11 10.10 12.55 -8.93
N SER A 12 10.41 13.81 -9.20
CA SER A 12 10.04 14.95 -8.33
C SER A 12 8.55 15.29 -8.34
N ASP A 13 7.85 14.98 -9.42
CA ASP A 13 6.45 15.38 -9.58
C ASP A 13 5.47 14.37 -8.96
N ALA A 14 5.96 13.19 -8.62
CA ALA A 14 5.15 12.12 -7.99
C ALA A 14 4.91 12.31 -6.49
N LEU A 15 5.56 13.30 -5.86
CA LEU A 15 5.42 13.52 -4.41
C LEU A 15 3.99 13.92 -4.02
N GLY A 16 3.29 14.65 -4.87
CA GLY A 16 1.91 15.08 -4.64
C GLY A 16 0.84 14.06 -5.02
N LEU A 17 1.18 13.01 -5.79
CA LEU A 17 0.18 12.07 -6.31
C LEU A 17 -0.50 11.23 -5.24
N TRP A 18 0.17 10.98 -4.12
CA TRP A 18 -0.28 10.10 -3.04
C TRP A 18 -0.49 10.83 -1.72
N GLY A 19 -0.60 12.15 -1.77
CA GLY A 19 -1.17 12.95 -0.68
C GLY A 19 -0.29 13.18 0.50
N ALA A 20 0.95 13.34 0.47
CA ALA A 20 1.74 14.11 1.44
C ALA A 20 3.21 14.21 1.02
N LEU A 21 3.75 15.39 1.08
CA LEU A 21 5.18 15.66 1.26
C LEU A 21 5.58 15.19 2.67
N GLY A 22 5.39 13.88 2.94
CA GLY A 22 5.56 13.37 4.28
C GLY A 22 7.00 12.96 4.53
N ASN A 23 7.45 13.27 5.70
CA ASN A 23 8.70 12.82 6.33
C ASN A 23 8.68 11.34 6.76
N GLY A 24 7.80 10.52 6.19
CA GLY A 24 7.68 9.09 6.54
C GLY A 24 6.96 8.82 7.86
N THR A 25 6.31 9.82 8.46
CA THR A 25 5.46 9.60 9.63
C THR A 25 4.08 9.14 9.19
N ASP A 26 3.54 8.15 9.88
CA ASP A 26 2.17 7.63 9.69
C ASP A 26 1.14 8.62 10.26
N THR A 27 1.23 9.87 9.83
CA THR A 27 0.29 10.91 10.25
C THR A 27 -0.96 10.82 9.39
N HIS A 28 -2.08 10.71 10.03
CA HIS A 28 -3.42 10.84 9.47
C HIS A 28 -3.66 12.33 9.13
N ALA A 29 -2.88 12.88 8.20
CA ALA A 29 -3.18 14.20 7.68
C ALA A 29 -4.40 14.04 6.75
N PRO A 30 -5.48 14.82 6.96
CA PRO A 30 -6.52 14.92 5.95
C PRO A 30 -5.84 15.31 4.64
N LEU A 31 -6.20 14.64 3.56
CA LEU A 31 -5.77 15.05 2.23
C LEU A 31 -6.24 16.49 2.05
N GLU A 32 -5.32 17.43 1.91
CA GLU A 32 -5.67 18.79 1.53
C GLU A 32 -6.36 18.74 0.15
N ASP A 33 -7.26 19.67 -0.13
CA ASP A 33 -8.11 19.64 -1.33
C ASP A 33 -7.35 19.44 -2.63
N GLU A 34 -6.12 19.95 -2.74
CA GLU A 34 -5.26 19.76 -3.90
C GLU A 34 -4.82 18.30 -4.13
N HIS A 35 -4.84 17.47 -3.11
CA HIS A 35 -4.51 16.04 -3.20
C HIS A 35 -5.72 15.16 -3.50
N HIS A 36 -6.95 15.67 -3.29
CA HIS A 36 -8.17 14.94 -3.62
C HIS A 36 -8.31 14.68 -5.12
N ALA A 37 -7.77 15.55 -5.98
CA ALA A 37 -7.83 15.38 -7.43
C ALA A 37 -7.16 14.09 -7.94
N ASN A 38 -6.20 13.55 -7.17
CA ASN A 38 -5.45 12.34 -7.53
C ASN A 38 -5.86 11.12 -6.67
N ASN A 39 -6.85 11.27 -5.79
CA ASN A 39 -7.37 10.16 -5.01
C ASN A 39 -8.12 9.19 -5.96
N PRO A 40 -7.68 7.93 -6.11
CA PRO A 40 -8.35 6.96 -6.97
C PRO A 40 -9.66 6.43 -6.38
N CYS A 41 -9.98 6.81 -5.15
CA CYS A 41 -11.18 6.38 -4.47
C CYS A 41 -12.37 7.28 -4.79
N PRO A 42 -13.61 6.75 -4.72
CA PRO A 42 -14.82 7.56 -4.85
C PRO A 42 -14.91 8.64 -3.77
N GLU A 43 -15.74 9.66 -4.01
CA GLU A 43 -16.04 10.71 -3.04
C GLU A 43 -16.47 10.11 -1.67
N GLY A 44 -15.93 10.65 -0.58
CA GLY A 44 -16.14 10.13 0.78
C GLY A 44 -15.34 8.88 1.11
N TYR A 45 -14.39 8.50 0.23
CA TYR A 45 -13.49 7.37 0.45
C TYR A 45 -12.05 7.78 0.17
N ARG A 46 -11.12 7.12 0.82
CA ARG A 46 -9.67 7.32 0.64
C ARG A 46 -8.88 6.02 0.67
N ILE A 47 -7.62 6.10 0.29
CA ILE A 47 -6.67 5.01 0.48
C ILE A 47 -6.38 4.87 1.99
N PRO A 48 -6.37 3.66 2.57
CA PRO A 48 -6.10 3.45 3.98
C PRO A 48 -4.64 3.76 4.35
N THR A 49 -4.43 4.13 5.59
CA THR A 49 -3.10 4.15 6.21
C THR A 49 -2.60 2.74 6.47
N THR A 50 -1.30 2.61 6.69
CA THR A 50 -0.68 1.33 7.12
C THR A 50 -1.30 0.83 8.42
N VAL A 51 -1.54 1.73 9.39
CA VAL A 51 -2.11 1.38 10.70
C VAL A 51 -3.53 0.85 10.58
N GLU A 52 -4.34 1.40 9.69
CA GLU A 52 -5.71 0.92 9.45
C GLU A 52 -5.70 -0.50 8.85
N LEU A 53 -4.82 -0.77 7.88
CA LEU A 53 -4.68 -2.12 7.34
C LEU A 53 -4.12 -3.11 8.37
N GLN A 54 -3.23 -2.68 9.26
CA GLN A 54 -2.76 -3.49 10.37
C GLN A 54 -3.87 -3.83 11.37
N ARG A 55 -4.71 -2.85 11.73
CA ARG A 55 -5.87 -3.06 12.60
C ARG A 55 -6.88 -4.02 11.98
N LEU A 56 -7.16 -3.85 10.68
CA LEU A 56 -7.99 -4.78 9.93
C LEU A 56 -7.41 -6.19 9.98
N ALA A 57 -6.11 -6.35 9.68
CA ALA A 57 -5.45 -7.63 9.69
C ALA A 57 -5.45 -8.27 11.10
N ALA A 58 -5.22 -7.48 12.13
CA ALA A 58 -5.30 -7.95 13.52
C ALA A 58 -6.71 -8.45 13.87
N SER A 59 -7.75 -7.74 13.43
CA SER A 59 -9.15 -8.14 13.64
C SER A 59 -9.50 -9.43 12.91
N VAL A 60 -9.09 -9.57 11.64
CA VAL A 60 -9.39 -10.76 10.81
C VAL A 60 -8.69 -12.01 11.31
N LEU A 61 -7.42 -11.86 11.73
CA LEU A 61 -6.57 -13.00 12.08
C LEU A 61 -6.54 -13.30 13.59
N GLY A 62 -7.09 -12.41 14.42
CA GLY A 62 -7.03 -12.56 15.88
C GLY A 62 -5.61 -12.43 16.46
N VAL A 63 -4.68 -11.79 15.75
CA VAL A 63 -3.27 -11.65 16.14
C VAL A 63 -2.85 -10.18 16.20
N LYS A 64 -1.86 -9.86 17.03
CA LYS A 64 -1.26 -8.52 17.03
C LYS A 64 -0.32 -8.40 15.84
N VAL A 65 -0.65 -7.51 14.90
CA VAL A 65 0.23 -7.19 13.76
C VAL A 65 1.26 -6.14 14.17
N ALA A 66 2.53 -6.41 13.86
CA ALA A 66 3.64 -5.52 14.19
C ALA A 66 3.51 -4.17 13.43
N VAL A 67 3.87 -3.08 14.08
CA VAL A 67 3.89 -1.74 13.47
C VAL A 67 4.95 -1.65 12.37
N SER A 68 6.05 -2.35 12.54
CA SER A 68 7.12 -2.49 11.56
C SER A 68 7.65 -3.92 11.57
N GLY A 69 8.22 -4.35 10.44
CA GLY A 69 8.74 -5.70 10.29
C GLY A 69 7.66 -6.75 10.00
N THR A 70 8.08 -8.00 10.01
CA THR A 70 7.23 -9.14 9.63
C THR A 70 6.45 -9.67 10.83
N THR A 71 5.16 -9.88 10.65
CA THR A 71 4.33 -10.68 11.57
C THR A 71 4.08 -12.04 10.94
N SER A 72 4.52 -13.10 11.60
CA SER A 72 4.21 -14.48 11.19
C SER A 72 2.74 -14.79 11.50
N VAL A 73 2.06 -15.37 10.53
CA VAL A 73 0.65 -15.76 10.60
C VAL A 73 0.48 -17.13 9.95
N THR A 74 -0.72 -17.68 9.98
CA THR A 74 -1.05 -18.93 9.27
C THR A 74 -2.46 -18.82 8.73
N GLY A 75 -2.64 -19.21 7.46
CA GLY A 75 -3.95 -19.23 6.82
C GLY A 75 -4.53 -17.85 6.51
N ALA A 76 -3.69 -16.82 6.35
CA ALA A 76 -4.15 -15.47 6.09
C ALA A 76 -4.95 -15.37 4.78
N CYS A 77 -4.54 -16.08 3.72
CA CYS A 77 -5.27 -16.07 2.45
C CYS A 77 -6.73 -16.50 2.63
N LYS A 78 -6.95 -17.60 3.37
CA LYS A 78 -8.31 -18.09 3.65
C LYS A 78 -9.07 -17.13 4.57
N ALA A 79 -8.45 -16.68 5.65
CA ALA A 79 -9.10 -15.80 6.62
C ALA A 79 -9.59 -14.49 5.96
N PHE A 80 -8.79 -13.85 5.13
CA PHE A 80 -9.20 -12.65 4.40
C PHE A 80 -10.19 -12.94 3.28
N GLY A 81 -10.10 -14.10 2.61
CA GLY A 81 -11.05 -14.53 1.59
C GLY A 81 -12.45 -14.77 2.15
N ASP A 82 -12.54 -15.37 3.34
CA ASP A 82 -13.80 -15.66 4.02
C ASP A 82 -14.39 -14.45 4.78
N HIS A 83 -13.57 -13.43 5.04
CA HIS A 83 -14.02 -12.24 5.79
C HIS A 83 -14.88 -11.30 4.93
N PRO A 84 -15.93 -10.65 5.47
CA PRO A 84 -16.79 -9.73 4.71
C PRO A 84 -16.06 -8.59 3.97
N VAL A 85 -14.88 -8.19 4.44
CA VAL A 85 -14.06 -7.18 3.75
C VAL A 85 -13.44 -7.72 2.46
N HIS A 86 -13.27 -9.02 2.31
CA HIS A 86 -12.72 -9.69 1.13
C HIS A 86 -11.47 -9.01 0.56
N LEU A 87 -10.35 -9.04 1.30
CA LEU A 87 -9.08 -8.69 0.70
C LEU A 87 -8.63 -9.82 -0.23
N THR A 88 -8.53 -9.50 -1.51
CA THR A 88 -8.13 -10.44 -2.54
C THR A 88 -6.62 -10.61 -2.60
N PHE A 89 -6.15 -11.64 -3.29
CA PHE A 89 -4.72 -11.93 -3.52
C PHE A 89 -4.38 -11.79 -5.01
N PRO A 90 -4.42 -10.55 -5.55
CA PRO A 90 -4.26 -10.30 -6.98
C PRO A 90 -2.82 -10.44 -7.47
N GLY A 91 -1.86 -10.60 -6.54
CA GLY A 91 -0.45 -10.57 -6.86
C GLY A 91 0.09 -9.16 -7.04
N GLU A 92 1.08 -9.04 -7.89
CA GLU A 92 1.78 -7.79 -8.17
C GLU A 92 2.21 -7.70 -9.63
N ARG A 93 2.33 -6.48 -10.15
CA ARG A 93 2.97 -6.22 -11.43
C ARG A 93 4.36 -5.65 -11.19
N VAL A 94 5.39 -6.31 -11.71
CA VAL A 94 6.79 -5.95 -11.50
C VAL A 94 7.16 -4.74 -12.36
N TRP A 95 7.77 -3.72 -11.75
CA TRP A 95 8.06 -2.42 -12.35
C TRP A 95 8.95 -2.45 -13.61
N ASN A 96 9.95 -3.32 -13.65
CA ASN A 96 10.95 -3.34 -14.71
C ASN A 96 10.64 -4.31 -15.85
N THR A 97 9.78 -5.29 -15.61
CA THR A 97 9.40 -6.30 -16.61
C THR A 97 7.97 -6.19 -17.07
N GLY A 98 7.10 -5.56 -16.26
CA GLY A 98 5.66 -5.54 -16.48
C GLY A 98 4.98 -6.88 -16.21
N ASN A 99 5.72 -7.90 -15.81
CA ASN A 99 5.18 -9.22 -15.53
C ASN A 99 4.28 -9.19 -14.30
N VAL A 100 3.18 -9.94 -14.38
CA VAL A 100 2.31 -10.19 -13.24
C VAL A 100 2.71 -11.50 -12.59
N GLY A 101 2.84 -11.48 -11.24
CA GLY A 101 3.23 -12.64 -10.47
C GLY A 101 2.46 -12.78 -9.16
N SER A 102 2.61 -13.93 -8.52
CA SER A 102 2.06 -14.23 -7.19
C SER A 102 0.53 -14.14 -7.08
N ILE A 103 -0.20 -14.32 -8.19
CA ILE A 103 -1.66 -14.33 -8.22
C ILE A 103 -2.16 -15.48 -7.32
N GLY A 104 -3.16 -15.21 -6.50
CA GLY A 104 -3.76 -16.15 -5.56
C GLY A 104 -2.95 -16.44 -4.30
N SER A 105 -1.68 -16.00 -4.24
CA SER A 105 -0.78 -16.27 -3.10
C SER A 105 -0.34 -15.02 -2.35
N ARG A 106 -0.46 -13.84 -2.98
CA ARG A 106 0.00 -12.57 -2.44
C ARG A 106 -1.03 -11.47 -2.64
N GLY A 107 -1.42 -10.80 -1.55
CA GLY A 107 -2.15 -9.55 -1.54
C GLY A 107 -1.21 -8.40 -1.25
N VAL A 108 -1.12 -7.43 -2.16
CA VAL A 108 -0.31 -6.23 -1.95
C VAL A 108 -1.17 -5.00 -2.22
N TYR A 109 -1.19 -4.11 -1.24
CA TYR A 109 -2.03 -2.92 -1.27
C TYR A 109 -1.20 -1.68 -1.01
N TRP A 110 -1.39 -0.65 -1.83
CA TRP A 110 -0.85 0.67 -1.53
C TRP A 110 -1.53 1.25 -0.28
N THR A 111 -0.76 2.01 0.47
CA THR A 111 -1.27 2.84 1.58
C THR A 111 -1.09 4.31 1.25
N ASN A 112 -1.81 5.20 1.94
CA ASN A 112 -1.63 6.64 1.76
C ASN A 112 -0.42 7.20 2.53
N VAL A 113 0.36 6.34 3.17
CA VAL A 113 1.56 6.74 3.92
C VAL A 113 2.73 6.88 2.96
N PRO A 114 3.35 8.06 2.85
CA PRO A 114 4.53 8.22 2.01
C PRO A 114 5.71 7.46 2.58
N ALA A 115 6.56 6.97 1.69
CA ALA A 115 7.83 6.39 2.10
C ALA A 115 8.88 7.48 2.34
N ALA A 116 9.84 7.19 3.23
CA ALA A 116 11.00 8.05 3.41
C ALA A 116 11.79 8.20 2.10
N LEU A 117 12.37 9.37 1.89
CA LEU A 117 13.21 9.63 0.73
C LEU A 117 14.49 8.77 0.80
N THR A 118 14.80 8.07 -0.27
CA THR A 118 16.08 7.37 -0.40
C THR A 118 17.06 8.29 -1.13
N ASN A 119 18.08 8.76 -0.43
CA ASN A 119 19.04 9.74 -0.97
C ASN A 119 18.38 11.02 -1.53
N GLY A 120 17.32 11.50 -0.87
CA GLY A 120 16.57 12.67 -1.32
C GLY A 120 15.65 12.42 -2.53
N VAL A 121 15.52 11.18 -3.00
CA VAL A 121 14.70 10.82 -4.16
C VAL A 121 13.47 10.03 -3.72
N PRO A 122 12.26 10.42 -4.15
CA PRO A 122 11.01 9.79 -3.75
C PRO A 122 10.70 8.53 -4.59
N ASN A 123 11.58 7.54 -4.56
CA ASN A 123 11.46 6.34 -5.39
C ASN A 123 10.46 5.32 -4.85
N ASN A 124 10.13 5.39 -3.55
CA ASN A 124 9.32 4.39 -2.87
C ASN A 124 7.98 4.96 -2.40
N ALA A 125 7.01 4.08 -2.22
CA ALA A 125 5.77 4.31 -1.50
C ALA A 125 5.54 3.18 -0.50
N THR A 126 4.72 3.43 0.52
CA THR A 126 4.42 2.43 1.54
C THR A 126 3.31 1.50 1.05
N ARG A 127 3.53 0.22 1.26
CA ARG A 127 2.60 -0.85 0.93
C ARG A 127 2.28 -1.73 2.14
N PHE A 128 1.14 -2.36 2.10
CA PHE A 128 0.76 -3.43 3.02
C PHE A 128 0.75 -4.76 2.26
N PHE A 129 1.53 -5.71 2.73
CA PHE A 129 1.80 -6.97 2.07
C PHE A 129 1.25 -8.13 2.90
N ILE A 130 0.53 -9.05 2.27
CA ILE A 130 -0.09 -10.22 2.89
C ILE A 130 0.27 -11.46 2.07
N GLU A 131 0.83 -12.47 2.73
CA GLU A 131 0.93 -13.84 2.27
C GLU A 131 0.28 -14.78 3.29
N ASP A 132 0.10 -16.03 2.94
CA ASP A 132 -0.55 -17.01 3.82
C ASP A 132 0.16 -17.19 5.17
N THR A 133 1.47 -16.96 5.19
CA THR A 133 2.33 -17.19 6.36
C THR A 133 2.88 -15.92 7.00
N ARG A 134 2.66 -14.75 6.39
CA ARG A 134 3.20 -13.48 6.92
C ARG A 134 2.45 -12.24 6.45
N ILE A 135 2.54 -11.23 7.28
CA ILE A 135 2.10 -9.87 6.98
C ILE A 135 3.27 -8.92 7.20
N LEU A 136 3.42 -7.94 6.30
CA LEU A 136 4.55 -7.02 6.33
C LEU A 136 4.15 -5.64 5.80
N PRO A 137 4.04 -4.60 6.66
CA PRO A 137 4.11 -3.22 6.20
C PRO A 137 5.53 -2.94 5.71
N SER A 138 5.67 -2.46 4.50
CA SER A 138 6.99 -2.22 3.90
C SER A 138 6.94 -1.14 2.83
N GLN A 139 8.08 -0.80 2.27
CA GLN A 139 8.20 0.12 1.16
C GLN A 139 8.49 -0.64 -0.13
N ALA A 140 8.03 -0.09 -1.25
CA ALA A 140 8.34 -0.59 -2.58
C ALA A 140 8.44 0.55 -3.58
N GLN A 141 9.05 0.28 -4.70
CA GLN A 141 9.17 1.24 -5.81
C GLN A 141 7.76 1.63 -6.31
N ARG A 142 7.54 2.93 -6.51
CA ARG A 142 6.25 3.48 -6.97
C ARG A 142 5.79 2.94 -8.32
N ALA A 143 6.74 2.51 -9.17
CA ALA A 143 6.44 1.91 -10.45
C ALA A 143 5.92 0.45 -10.36
N MET A 144 5.84 -0.15 -9.17
CA MET A 144 5.15 -1.41 -8.96
C MET A 144 3.64 -1.26 -9.12
N GLY A 145 3.00 -2.24 -9.73
CA GLY A 145 1.54 -2.30 -9.81
C GLY A 145 0.98 -3.11 -8.64
N TYR A 146 0.35 -2.42 -7.68
CA TYR A 146 -0.35 -3.01 -6.55
C TYR A 146 -1.81 -2.58 -6.52
N SER A 147 -2.60 -3.33 -5.79
CA SER A 147 -4.02 -3.01 -5.63
C SER A 147 -4.24 -1.82 -4.69
N VAL A 148 -5.37 -1.17 -4.87
CA VAL A 148 -5.90 -0.15 -3.96
C VAL A 148 -7.18 -0.70 -3.33
N ARG A 149 -7.33 -0.48 -2.04
CA ARG A 149 -8.57 -0.73 -1.30
C ARG A 149 -9.00 0.56 -0.64
N CYS A 150 -10.12 1.10 -1.07
CA CYS A 150 -10.66 2.31 -0.48
C CYS A 150 -11.37 2.01 0.85
N ILE A 151 -11.24 2.93 1.79
CA ILE A 151 -12.03 2.94 3.04
C ILE A 151 -12.85 4.22 3.12
N LYS A 152 -13.95 4.18 3.83
CA LYS A 152 -14.78 5.36 4.07
C LYS A 152 -14.06 6.31 5.04
N ASP A 153 -14.13 7.61 4.76
CA ASP A 153 -13.67 8.67 5.67
C ASP A 153 -14.46 8.71 6.98
#